data_a752dc43ac87eccfbd9b16bca7f501a7
#
_entry.id   a752dc43ac87eccfbd9b16bca7f501a7
#
_cell.length_a   1.000
_cell.length_b   1.000
_cell.length_c   1.000
_cell.angle_alpha   90.00
_cell.angle_beta   90.00
_cell.angle_gamma   90.00
#
_symmetry.space_group_name_H-M   'P 1'
#
loop_
_entity.id
_entity.type
_entity.pdbx_description
1 polymer ?
#
loop_
_entity_poly.entity_id
_entity_poly.type
_entity_poly.pdbx_seq_one_letter_code
_entity_poly.pdbx_strand_id
1 'polypeptide(L)'
;VEAPLTVTATDITSGWYVMKEVEGGTDFDYYSLDGNKTVSSFMTASLGMEPLKGSPVGMAFLDASYNHEEEGADGKTTKETGLSAFHILTTQDFVTLNGSDFSLLKNLQQEFYEAPSSFNFSHLLIDSSLRAQGYNTDYCFLINNGKIHAMGFEIGKWGYQGAGDYELYPTLVLGYFCEFAYDMKNQMIVTCNTDGTVENANTMFGGAFTDFKDKDMKVSAVVPHTGGFSCEFYIVAKSGEDGKYYVADITTFPPYIYEATYYEYASDSPLNHAK
;
A
#
# COMPACT_ATOMS: atom_id res chain seq x y z
N VAL A 1 -47.20 0.09 17.99
CA VAL A 1 -46.26 -1.00 18.21
C VAL A 1 -45.11 -0.77 17.25
N GLU A 2 -44.02 -0.18 17.70
CA GLU A 2 -42.77 -0.07 16.93
C GLU A 2 -42.04 -1.40 17.08
N ALA A 3 -41.90 -2.15 16.00
CA ALA A 3 -41.00 -3.28 15.95
C ALA A 3 -39.61 -2.78 15.53
N PRO A 4 -38.54 -3.07 16.27
CA PRO A 4 -37.20 -2.71 15.81
C PRO A 4 -36.91 -3.48 14.52
N LEU A 5 -36.65 -2.76 13.45
CA LEU A 5 -36.15 -3.32 12.21
C LEU A 5 -34.68 -3.65 12.44
N THR A 6 -34.38 -4.91 12.76
CA THR A 6 -33.00 -5.38 12.74
C THR A 6 -32.63 -5.60 11.25
N VAL A 7 -31.92 -4.66 10.66
CA VAL A 7 -31.25 -4.89 9.38
C VAL A 7 -30.04 -5.76 9.67
N THR A 8 -30.17 -7.05 9.54
CA THR A 8 -29.02 -7.95 9.43
C THR A 8 -28.26 -7.52 8.20
N ALA A 9 -27.04 -7.03 8.36
CA ALA A 9 -26.13 -6.77 7.25
C ALA A 9 -25.90 -8.09 6.51
N THR A 10 -26.67 -8.31 5.47
CA THR A 10 -26.52 -9.46 4.61
C THR A 10 -25.20 -9.32 3.87
N ASP A 11 -24.29 -10.21 4.18
CA ASP A 11 -23.07 -10.59 3.46
C ASP A 11 -22.53 -9.54 2.48
N ILE A 12 -21.93 -8.49 3.04
CA ILE A 12 -21.18 -7.49 2.29
C ILE A 12 -19.67 -7.79 2.35
N THR A 13 -19.30 -8.94 2.87
CA THR A 13 -17.90 -9.37 3.00
C THR A 13 -17.33 -9.93 1.71
N SER A 14 -18.19 -10.21 0.71
CA SER A 14 -17.81 -10.78 -0.58
C SER A 14 -18.28 -9.89 -1.73
N GLY A 15 -17.33 -9.15 -2.34
CA GLY A 15 -17.67 -8.23 -3.43
C GLY A 15 -16.50 -7.34 -3.84
N TRP A 16 -16.81 -6.39 -4.70
CA TRP A 16 -15.88 -5.37 -5.16
C TRP A 16 -16.14 -4.08 -4.40
N TYR A 17 -15.09 -3.50 -3.87
CA TYR A 17 -15.08 -2.17 -3.29
C TYR A 17 -14.32 -1.23 -4.21
N VAL A 18 -14.94 -0.14 -4.60
CA VAL A 18 -14.37 0.81 -5.58
C VAL A 18 -14.34 2.20 -4.96
N MET A 19 -13.15 2.68 -4.64
CA MET A 19 -12.97 4.05 -4.15
C MET A 19 -13.30 5.05 -5.25
N LYS A 20 -13.87 6.18 -4.84
CA LYS A 20 -14.20 7.29 -5.72
C LYS A 20 -14.08 8.63 -5.01
N GLU A 21 -13.77 9.65 -5.78
CA GLU A 21 -13.89 11.03 -5.30
C GLU A 21 -15.36 11.43 -5.25
N VAL A 22 -15.73 12.12 -4.18
CA VAL A 22 -17.05 12.70 -3.95
C VAL A 22 -16.89 14.15 -3.48
N GLU A 23 -18.00 14.90 -3.39
CA GLU A 23 -17.96 16.19 -2.76
C GLU A 23 -17.51 16.07 -1.29
N GLY A 24 -16.45 16.75 -0.93
CA GLY A 24 -15.85 16.71 0.41
C GLY A 24 -14.74 15.71 0.61
N GLY A 25 -14.43 14.81 -0.34
CA GLY A 25 -13.32 13.87 -0.21
C GLY A 25 -13.49 12.56 -0.96
N THR A 26 -13.29 11.46 -0.26
CA THR A 26 -13.32 10.09 -0.82
C THR A 26 -14.36 9.23 -0.10
N ASP A 27 -15.13 8.50 -0.86
CA ASP A 27 -16.03 7.43 -0.41
C ASP A 27 -15.76 6.17 -1.26
N PHE A 28 -16.50 5.10 -1.07
CA PHE A 28 -16.42 3.93 -1.92
C PHE A 28 -17.80 3.33 -2.21
N ASP A 29 -17.89 2.65 -3.35
CA ASP A 29 -19.05 1.86 -3.74
C ASP A 29 -18.78 0.37 -3.48
N TYR A 30 -19.82 -0.35 -3.13
CA TYR A 30 -19.81 -1.80 -3.02
C TYR A 30 -20.65 -2.44 -4.13
N TYR A 31 -20.11 -3.49 -4.75
CA TYR A 31 -20.76 -4.31 -5.77
C TYR A 31 -20.63 -5.78 -5.39
N SER A 32 -21.75 -6.47 -5.18
CA SER A 32 -21.73 -7.90 -4.90
C SER A 32 -21.21 -8.72 -6.10
N LEU A 33 -20.56 -9.86 -5.83
CA LEU A 33 -20.02 -10.72 -6.89
C LEU A 33 -21.10 -11.27 -7.85
N ASP A 34 -22.33 -11.47 -7.36
CA ASP A 34 -23.46 -11.93 -8.16
C ASP A 34 -24.17 -10.81 -8.96
N GLY A 35 -23.69 -9.55 -8.78
CA GLY A 35 -24.24 -8.38 -9.45
C GLY A 35 -25.62 -7.91 -8.94
N ASN A 36 -26.18 -8.56 -7.93
CA ASN A 36 -27.55 -8.29 -7.47
C ASN A 36 -27.63 -7.13 -6.45
N LYS A 37 -26.51 -6.74 -5.85
CA LYS A 37 -26.46 -5.67 -4.85
C LYS A 37 -25.38 -4.65 -5.20
N THR A 38 -25.79 -3.40 -5.20
CA THR A 38 -24.89 -2.25 -5.29
C THR A 38 -25.23 -1.27 -4.19
N VAL A 39 -24.22 -0.79 -3.49
CA VAL A 39 -24.36 0.30 -2.51
C VAL A 39 -23.41 1.40 -2.89
N SER A 40 -23.96 2.53 -3.30
CA SER A 40 -23.18 3.74 -3.62
C SER A 40 -22.88 4.53 -2.38
N SER A 41 -21.66 5.10 -2.32
CA SER A 41 -21.17 5.91 -1.20
C SER A 41 -21.37 5.19 0.13
N PHE A 42 -20.78 4.03 0.24
CA PHE A 42 -21.00 3.07 1.32
C PHE A 42 -20.72 3.67 2.70
N MET A 43 -19.64 4.47 2.85
CA MET A 43 -19.32 5.11 4.13
C MET A 43 -20.43 6.06 4.57
N THR A 44 -20.85 6.95 3.68
CA THR A 44 -21.90 7.93 3.98
C THR A 44 -23.26 7.27 4.11
N ALA A 45 -23.64 6.44 3.15
CA ALA A 45 -24.99 5.88 3.08
C ALA A 45 -25.25 4.74 4.07
N SER A 46 -24.26 3.91 4.37
CA SER A 46 -24.43 2.72 5.20
C SER A 46 -23.83 2.85 6.59
N LEU A 47 -22.71 3.56 6.73
CA LEU A 47 -22.02 3.70 8.00
C LEU A 47 -22.32 5.03 8.69
N GLY A 48 -22.92 6.01 7.98
CA GLY A 48 -23.17 7.33 8.53
C GLY A 48 -21.90 8.14 8.81
N MET A 49 -20.80 7.77 8.15
CA MET A 49 -19.53 8.47 8.25
C MET A 49 -19.45 9.58 7.21
N GLU A 50 -18.71 10.65 7.52
CA GLU A 50 -18.37 11.65 6.51
C GLU A 50 -17.35 11.08 5.52
N PRO A 51 -17.28 11.58 4.25
CA PRO A 51 -16.23 11.23 3.31
C PRO A 51 -14.84 11.50 3.90
N LEU A 52 -13.89 10.61 3.63
CA LEU A 52 -12.50 10.80 4.06
C LEU A 52 -11.85 11.95 3.29
N LYS A 53 -11.07 12.76 3.97
CA LYS A 53 -10.38 13.89 3.34
C LYS A 53 -9.35 13.39 2.33
N GLY A 54 -9.22 14.10 1.20
CA GLY A 54 -8.22 13.80 0.16
C GLY A 54 -8.72 12.85 -0.92
N SER A 55 -7.85 12.58 -1.89
CA SER A 55 -8.12 11.70 -3.03
C SER A 55 -7.85 10.23 -2.70
N PRO A 56 -8.51 9.27 -3.39
CA PRO A 56 -8.27 7.84 -3.19
C PRO A 56 -6.81 7.45 -3.35
N VAL A 57 -6.29 6.63 -2.43
CA VAL A 57 -4.95 5.99 -2.53
C VAL A 57 -5.08 4.49 -2.61
N GLY A 58 -5.76 3.86 -1.65
CA GLY A 58 -5.92 2.42 -1.66
C GLY A 58 -6.80 1.89 -0.55
N MET A 59 -7.27 0.67 -0.75
CA MET A 59 -7.96 -0.13 0.25
C MET A 59 -7.31 -1.49 0.34
N ALA A 60 -7.24 -2.04 1.55
CA ALA A 60 -6.72 -3.36 1.79
C ALA A 60 -7.51 -4.08 2.88
N PHE A 61 -7.60 -5.40 2.76
CA PHE A 61 -8.27 -6.26 3.73
C PHE A 61 -7.25 -7.20 4.36
N LEU A 62 -7.19 -7.21 5.68
CA LEU A 62 -6.36 -8.10 6.47
C LEU A 62 -7.27 -9.07 7.22
N ASP A 63 -7.25 -10.35 6.84
CA ASP A 63 -8.16 -11.35 7.39
C ASP A 63 -7.59 -12.01 8.64
N ALA A 64 -8.40 -12.03 9.71
CA ALA A 64 -8.18 -12.78 10.96
C ALA A 64 -6.76 -12.65 11.57
N SER A 65 -6.07 -11.54 11.29
CA SER A 65 -4.67 -11.34 11.74
C SER A 65 -4.41 -9.97 12.35
N TYR A 66 -5.39 -9.10 12.32
CA TYR A 66 -5.26 -7.76 12.87
C TYR A 66 -5.38 -7.77 14.39
N ASN A 67 -4.48 -7.07 15.06
CA ASN A 67 -4.57 -6.82 16.50
C ASN A 67 -4.95 -5.36 16.73
N HIS A 68 -5.91 -5.15 17.60
CA HIS A 68 -6.41 -3.84 17.98
C HIS A 68 -6.19 -3.60 19.45
N GLU A 69 -5.60 -2.47 19.80
CA GLU A 69 -5.47 -2.00 21.18
C GLU A 69 -6.19 -0.67 21.33
N GLU A 70 -7.04 -0.60 22.33
CA GLU A 70 -7.77 0.61 22.70
C GLU A 70 -7.50 0.97 24.16
N GLU A 71 -7.15 2.22 24.42
CA GLU A 71 -7.05 2.76 25.77
C GLU A 71 -8.41 3.32 26.19
N GLY A 72 -9.02 2.69 27.18
CA GLY A 72 -10.28 3.12 27.75
C GLY A 72 -10.15 4.43 28.54
N ALA A 73 -11.24 5.10 28.79
CA ALA A 73 -11.30 6.34 29.57
C ALA A 73 -10.79 6.19 31.02
N ASP A 74 -10.67 4.96 31.52
CA ASP A 74 -10.09 4.61 32.82
C ASP A 74 -8.57 4.36 32.75
N GLY A 75 -7.92 4.56 31.61
CA GLY A 75 -6.50 4.34 31.37
C GLY A 75 -6.12 2.86 31.26
N LYS A 76 -7.10 1.96 31.13
CA LYS A 76 -6.81 0.55 30.86
C LYS A 76 -6.80 0.29 29.37
N THR A 77 -5.79 -0.46 28.94
CA THR A 77 -5.71 -0.93 27.57
C THR A 77 -6.45 -2.26 27.43
N THR A 78 -7.37 -2.33 26.49
CA THR A 78 -7.99 -3.57 26.02
C THR A 78 -7.30 -3.99 24.72
N LYS A 79 -7.06 -5.30 24.57
CA LYS A 79 -6.45 -5.87 23.37
C LYS A 79 -7.37 -6.92 22.79
N GLU A 80 -7.76 -6.72 21.55
CA GLU A 80 -8.45 -7.71 20.73
C GLU A 80 -7.48 -8.26 19.67
N THR A 81 -7.50 -9.56 19.44
CA THR A 81 -6.57 -10.23 18.55
C THR A 81 -7.31 -11.06 17.51
N GLY A 82 -6.71 -11.20 16.33
CA GLY A 82 -7.27 -12.03 15.26
C GLY A 82 -8.52 -11.44 14.62
N LEU A 83 -8.65 -10.13 14.63
CA LEU A 83 -9.72 -9.42 13.90
C LEU A 83 -9.45 -9.41 12.40
N SER A 84 -10.50 -9.39 11.61
CA SER A 84 -10.41 -8.94 10.22
C SER A 84 -10.49 -7.42 10.19
N ALA A 85 -9.65 -6.77 9.42
CA ALA A 85 -9.58 -5.32 9.33
C ALA A 85 -9.66 -4.84 7.87
N PHE A 86 -10.42 -3.80 7.64
CA PHE A 86 -10.55 -3.15 6.35
C PHE A 86 -9.93 -1.75 6.42
N HIS A 87 -8.80 -1.61 5.78
CA HIS A 87 -8.02 -0.37 5.76
C HIS A 87 -8.39 0.47 4.55
N ILE A 88 -8.64 1.76 4.77
CA ILE A 88 -9.01 2.72 3.71
C ILE A 88 -8.10 3.94 3.82
N LEU A 89 -7.26 4.13 2.81
CA LEU A 89 -6.27 5.20 2.74
C LEU A 89 -6.61 6.18 1.63
N THR A 90 -6.59 7.46 1.97
CA THR A 90 -6.61 8.58 1.03
C THR A 90 -5.30 9.35 1.11
N THR A 91 -5.11 10.38 0.30
CA THR A 91 -3.92 11.23 0.39
C THR A 91 -3.78 11.97 1.73
N GLN A 92 -4.87 12.16 2.49
CA GLN A 92 -4.88 12.98 3.69
C GLN A 92 -5.54 12.32 4.91
N ASP A 93 -6.16 11.16 4.73
CA ASP A 93 -6.87 10.48 5.80
C ASP A 93 -6.66 8.97 5.76
N PHE A 94 -6.87 8.33 6.91
CA PHE A 94 -6.72 6.89 7.06
C PHE A 94 -7.68 6.39 8.13
N VAL A 95 -8.46 5.36 7.81
CA VAL A 95 -9.33 4.68 8.77
C VAL A 95 -9.18 3.18 8.65
N THR A 96 -9.28 2.50 9.78
CA THR A 96 -9.40 1.04 9.85
C THR A 96 -10.77 0.69 10.42
N LEU A 97 -11.52 -0.11 9.66
CA LEU A 97 -12.82 -0.63 10.03
C LEU A 97 -12.70 -2.11 10.38
N ASN A 98 -13.57 -2.59 11.27
CA ASN A 98 -13.74 -4.02 11.51
C ASN A 98 -14.28 -4.69 10.23
N GLY A 99 -13.58 -5.71 9.76
CA GLY A 99 -13.94 -6.41 8.52
C GLY A 99 -15.25 -7.21 8.59
N SER A 100 -15.80 -7.44 9.81
CA SER A 100 -17.03 -8.21 10.00
C SER A 100 -18.30 -7.36 10.00
N ASP A 101 -18.23 -6.12 10.52
CA ASP A 101 -19.42 -5.27 10.69
C ASP A 101 -19.20 -3.81 10.26
N PHE A 102 -17.98 -3.47 9.81
CA PHE A 102 -17.55 -2.13 9.40
C PHE A 102 -17.61 -1.07 10.50
N SER A 103 -17.67 -1.48 11.78
CA SER A 103 -17.47 -0.54 12.88
C SER A 103 -16.08 0.08 12.82
N LEU A 104 -15.96 1.34 13.21
CA LEU A 104 -14.68 2.04 13.24
C LEU A 104 -13.78 1.45 14.33
N LEU A 105 -12.63 0.91 13.94
CA LEU A 105 -11.58 0.47 14.86
C LEU A 105 -10.60 1.59 15.15
N LYS A 106 -10.13 2.29 14.12
CA LYS A 106 -9.17 3.38 14.27
C LYS A 106 -9.44 4.51 13.29
N ASN A 107 -9.25 5.73 13.76
CA ASN A 107 -9.13 6.92 12.92
C ASN A 107 -7.66 7.28 12.70
N LEU A 108 -7.39 8.26 11.85
CA LEU A 108 -6.06 8.69 11.47
C LEU A 108 -5.09 8.89 12.65
N GLN A 109 -5.54 9.46 13.75
CA GLN A 109 -4.67 9.74 14.91
C GLN A 109 -4.33 8.48 15.70
N GLN A 110 -5.20 7.47 15.66
CA GLN A 110 -5.03 6.20 16.35
C GLN A 110 -4.22 5.18 15.54
N GLU A 111 -4.05 5.42 14.24
CA GLU A 111 -3.30 4.53 13.34
C GLU A 111 -1.80 4.47 13.65
N PHE A 112 -1.23 5.51 14.22
CA PHE A 112 0.22 5.63 14.42
C PHE A 112 0.61 5.53 15.89
N TYR A 113 1.81 5.04 16.18
CA TYR A 113 2.44 5.20 17.50
C TYR A 113 2.66 6.68 17.81
N GLU A 114 3.15 7.41 16.82
CA GLU A 114 3.27 8.86 16.83
C GLU A 114 2.84 9.37 15.46
N ALA A 115 1.75 10.12 15.43
CA ALA A 115 1.19 10.61 14.18
C ALA A 115 2.18 11.57 13.50
N PRO A 116 2.42 11.40 12.19
CA PRO A 116 3.23 12.32 11.42
C PRO A 116 2.70 13.75 11.48
N SER A 117 3.60 14.73 11.38
CA SER A 117 3.22 16.15 11.41
C SER A 117 2.47 16.61 10.17
N SER A 118 2.53 15.85 9.08
CA SER A 118 1.81 16.10 7.84
C SER A 118 1.50 14.79 7.12
N PHE A 119 0.41 14.80 6.38
CA PHE A 119 -0.08 13.65 5.65
C PHE A 119 -0.13 13.96 4.14
N ASN A 120 0.54 13.12 3.37
CA ASN A 120 0.45 13.02 1.93
C ASN A 120 0.74 11.56 1.57
N PHE A 121 -0.26 10.72 1.86
CA PHE A 121 -0.15 9.30 1.59
C PHE A 121 -0.22 9.03 0.08
N SER A 122 0.56 8.06 -0.37
CA SER A 122 0.66 7.73 -1.79
C SER A 122 0.59 6.23 -2.09
N HIS A 123 0.75 5.37 -1.09
CA HIS A 123 0.67 3.92 -1.27
C HIS A 123 0.30 3.20 0.03
N LEU A 124 -0.46 2.12 -0.12
CA LEU A 124 -0.77 1.16 0.93
C LEU A 124 -0.53 -0.24 0.38
N LEU A 125 0.33 -1.00 1.03
CA LEU A 125 0.54 -2.41 0.77
C LEU A 125 0.21 -3.19 2.04
N ILE A 126 -0.72 -4.14 1.93
CA ILE A 126 -1.00 -5.16 2.95
C ILE A 126 -0.97 -6.50 2.24
N ASP A 127 -0.01 -7.33 2.61
CA ASP A 127 0.15 -8.66 2.03
C ASP A 127 0.20 -9.73 3.11
N SER A 128 -0.73 -10.66 3.02
CA SER A 128 -0.82 -11.85 3.87
C SER A 128 -0.39 -13.14 3.16
N SER A 129 0.23 -13.05 1.99
CA SER A 129 0.61 -14.21 1.19
C SER A 129 1.60 -15.13 1.90
N LEU A 130 2.50 -14.59 2.71
CA LEU A 130 3.42 -15.39 3.51
C LEU A 130 2.71 -16.17 4.61
N ARG A 131 1.68 -15.61 5.21
CA ARG A 131 0.85 -16.34 6.18
C ARG A 131 0.14 -17.51 5.53
N ALA A 132 -0.39 -17.34 4.32
CA ALA A 132 -1.01 -18.42 3.54
C ALA A 132 -0.02 -19.56 3.24
N GLN A 133 1.30 -19.27 3.23
CA GLN A 133 2.37 -20.23 3.06
C GLN A 133 2.89 -20.83 4.38
N GLY A 134 2.29 -20.47 5.52
CA GLY A 134 2.64 -21.00 6.84
C GLY A 134 3.66 -20.16 7.62
N TYR A 135 4.06 -19.00 7.12
CA TYR A 135 4.86 -18.04 7.88
C TYR A 135 3.93 -17.19 8.76
N ASN A 136 4.34 -16.87 9.97
CA ASN A 136 3.54 -16.07 10.90
C ASN A 136 3.85 -14.55 10.74
N THR A 137 3.89 -14.09 9.49
CA THR A 137 4.26 -12.71 9.14
C THR A 137 3.38 -12.21 7.99
N ASP A 138 2.83 -11.03 8.17
CA ASP A 138 2.20 -10.25 7.11
C ASP A 138 3.09 -9.03 6.84
N TYR A 139 3.15 -8.59 5.60
CA TYR A 139 3.83 -7.34 5.24
C TYR A 139 2.81 -6.23 5.14
N CYS A 140 2.98 -5.20 5.96
CA CYS A 140 2.14 -4.02 5.93
C CYS A 140 3.00 -2.77 5.90
N PHE A 141 2.91 -2.06 4.79
CA PHE A 141 3.64 -0.83 4.54
C PHE A 141 2.72 0.25 4.00
N LEU A 142 3.02 1.48 4.35
CA LEU A 142 2.46 2.65 3.67
C LEU A 142 3.56 3.65 3.35
N ILE A 143 3.31 4.48 2.34
CA ILE A 143 4.18 5.60 1.98
C ILE A 143 3.46 6.90 2.33
N ASN A 144 4.09 7.72 3.17
CA ASN A 144 3.65 9.06 3.52
C ASN A 144 4.77 10.07 3.24
N ASN A 145 4.50 11.10 2.45
CA ASN A 145 5.51 12.10 2.05
C ASN A 145 6.81 11.46 1.48
N GLY A 146 6.67 10.40 0.68
CA GLY A 146 7.81 9.66 0.11
C GLY A 146 8.61 8.82 1.12
N LYS A 147 8.13 8.67 2.35
CA LYS A 147 8.75 7.89 3.42
C LYS A 147 7.90 6.67 3.76
N ILE A 148 8.59 5.56 4.06
CA ILE A 148 7.93 4.32 4.44
C ILE A 148 7.57 4.32 5.93
N HIS A 149 6.43 3.70 6.23
CA HIS A 149 6.02 3.27 7.56
C HIS A 149 5.68 1.79 7.51
N ALA A 150 6.15 1.01 8.47
CA ALA A 150 5.80 -0.38 8.64
C ALA A 150 4.82 -0.55 9.81
N MET A 151 3.88 -1.49 9.71
CA MET A 151 2.94 -1.77 10.79
C MET A 151 3.55 -2.71 11.83
N GLY A 152 3.42 -2.35 13.10
CA GLY A 152 3.69 -3.26 14.20
C GLY A 152 2.47 -4.17 14.45
N PHE A 153 2.57 -5.43 14.07
CA PHE A 153 1.45 -6.40 14.15
C PHE A 153 0.93 -6.65 15.56
N GLU A 154 1.77 -6.54 16.56
CA GLU A 154 1.35 -6.86 17.94
C GLU A 154 0.22 -5.96 18.45
N ILE A 155 0.16 -4.73 17.94
CA ILE A 155 -0.84 -3.74 18.36
C ILE A 155 -1.53 -3.05 17.18
N GLY A 156 -1.23 -3.45 15.93
CA GLY A 156 -1.86 -2.93 14.72
C GLY A 156 -1.67 -1.43 14.52
N LYS A 157 -0.51 -0.90 14.90
CA LYS A 157 -0.17 0.53 14.69
C LYS A 157 1.00 0.68 13.75
N TRP A 158 0.95 1.74 12.95
CA TRP A 158 2.04 2.13 12.09
C TRP A 158 3.19 2.72 12.88
N GLY A 159 4.39 2.24 12.58
CA GLY A 159 5.62 2.69 13.22
C GLY A 159 6.06 4.08 12.78
N TYR A 160 7.22 4.48 13.29
CA TYR A 160 7.85 5.72 12.88
C TYR A 160 8.22 5.70 11.39
N GLN A 161 8.38 6.90 10.85
CA GLN A 161 8.90 7.08 9.51
C GLN A 161 10.29 6.43 9.40
N GLY A 162 10.50 5.62 8.36
CA GLY A 162 11.79 5.02 8.07
C GLY A 162 12.89 6.07 7.93
N ALA A 163 14.00 5.84 8.62
CA ALA A 163 15.13 6.78 8.62
C ALA A 163 15.85 6.78 7.27
N GLY A 164 16.50 7.89 6.95
CA GLY A 164 17.33 8.05 5.76
C GLY A 164 16.92 9.21 4.86
N ASP A 165 17.80 9.52 3.93
CA ASP A 165 17.61 10.60 2.97
C ASP A 165 17.21 10.05 1.60
N TYR A 166 15.96 9.60 1.49
CA TYR A 166 15.35 9.02 0.30
C TYR A 166 13.96 9.62 0.04
N GLU A 167 13.43 9.40 -1.14
CA GLU A 167 12.05 9.70 -1.52
C GLU A 167 11.51 8.58 -2.41
N LEU A 168 10.60 7.77 -1.88
CA LEU A 168 10.09 6.61 -2.59
C LEU A 168 9.04 7.01 -3.65
N TYR A 169 9.15 6.38 -4.80
CA TYR A 169 8.08 6.33 -5.79
C TYR A 169 6.83 5.66 -5.17
N PRO A 170 5.61 6.14 -5.47
CA PRO A 170 4.39 5.66 -4.82
C PRO A 170 3.96 4.26 -5.29
N THR A 171 4.88 3.32 -5.27
CA THR A 171 4.62 1.90 -5.55
C THR A 171 5.69 1.05 -4.87
N LEU A 172 5.24 0.09 -4.07
CA LEU A 172 6.07 -0.97 -3.52
C LEU A 172 5.88 -2.25 -4.35
N VAL A 173 6.94 -2.99 -4.52
CA VAL A 173 6.93 -4.26 -5.23
C VAL A 173 7.16 -5.38 -4.24
N LEU A 174 6.21 -6.28 -4.15
CA LEU A 174 6.21 -7.40 -3.22
C LEU A 174 7.37 -8.34 -3.51
N GLY A 175 8.22 -8.56 -2.53
CA GLY A 175 9.27 -9.56 -2.53
C GLY A 175 9.02 -10.68 -1.51
N TYR A 176 9.84 -11.72 -1.51
CA TYR A 176 9.64 -12.85 -0.59
C TYR A 176 10.09 -12.56 0.85
N PHE A 177 11.11 -11.72 1.04
CA PHE A 177 11.68 -11.37 2.35
C PHE A 177 11.76 -9.86 2.60
N CYS A 178 11.56 -9.05 1.59
CA CYS A 178 11.56 -7.59 1.65
C CYS A 178 10.78 -7.05 0.46
N GLU A 179 10.36 -5.80 0.57
CA GLU A 179 9.76 -5.09 -0.53
C GLU A 179 10.81 -4.33 -1.32
N PHE A 180 10.61 -4.21 -2.63
CA PHE A 180 11.42 -3.33 -3.46
C PHE A 180 10.68 -2.02 -3.71
N ALA A 181 11.44 -0.94 -3.77
CA ALA A 181 10.94 0.37 -4.13
C ALA A 181 11.95 1.12 -5.00
N TYR A 182 11.50 2.17 -5.66
CA TYR A 182 12.38 3.10 -6.35
C TYR A 182 12.54 4.37 -5.55
N ASP A 183 13.78 4.72 -5.21
CA ASP A 183 14.14 5.99 -4.58
C ASP A 183 14.33 7.04 -5.66
N MET A 184 13.37 7.95 -5.80
CA MET A 184 13.38 9.04 -6.78
C MET A 184 14.49 10.04 -6.54
N LYS A 185 14.84 10.27 -5.27
CA LYS A 185 15.86 11.23 -4.89
C LYS A 185 17.26 10.77 -5.26
N ASN A 186 17.58 9.52 -4.97
CA ASN A 186 18.90 8.95 -5.20
C ASN A 186 19.00 8.19 -6.52
N GLN A 187 17.89 8.07 -7.26
CA GLN A 187 17.78 7.36 -8.54
C GLN A 187 18.25 5.91 -8.47
N MET A 188 17.75 5.16 -7.49
CA MET A 188 18.16 3.78 -7.29
C MET A 188 17.03 2.90 -6.78
N ILE A 189 17.16 1.60 -7.00
CA ILE A 189 16.27 0.60 -6.41
C ILE A 189 16.73 0.37 -4.96
N VAL A 190 15.79 0.33 -4.05
CA VAL A 190 16.00 0.08 -2.63
C VAL A 190 15.17 -1.11 -2.16
N THR A 191 15.56 -1.72 -1.07
CA THR A 191 14.77 -2.70 -0.32
C THR A 191 14.19 -2.06 0.93
N CYS A 192 12.95 -2.40 1.22
CA CYS A 192 12.25 -1.98 2.43
C CYS A 192 12.04 -3.22 3.32
N ASN A 193 12.51 -3.16 4.53
CA ASN A 193 12.42 -4.27 5.49
C ASN A 193 11.21 -4.09 6.42
N THR A 194 10.78 -5.18 7.04
CA THR A 194 9.61 -5.21 7.94
C THR A 194 9.75 -4.35 9.18
N ASP A 195 10.96 -3.93 9.52
CA ASP A 195 11.25 -2.97 10.60
C ASP A 195 11.17 -1.50 10.13
N GLY A 196 10.84 -1.25 8.85
CA GLY A 196 10.78 0.08 8.26
C GLY A 196 12.14 0.62 7.79
N THR A 197 13.22 -0.17 7.86
CA THR A 197 14.52 0.25 7.32
C THR A 197 14.52 0.20 5.80
N VAL A 198 15.22 1.15 5.18
CA VAL A 198 15.39 1.25 3.72
C VAL A 198 16.86 1.15 3.41
N GLU A 199 17.22 0.21 2.56
CA GLU A 199 18.60 -0.07 2.16
C GLU A 199 18.73 -0.10 0.64
N ASN A 200 19.91 0.23 0.13
CA ASN A 200 20.18 0.12 -1.30
C ASN A 200 20.12 -1.34 -1.73
N ALA A 201 19.37 -1.64 -2.77
CA ALA A 201 19.40 -2.96 -3.36
C ALA A 201 20.79 -3.27 -3.93
N ASN A 202 21.31 -4.43 -3.58
CA ASN A 202 22.58 -4.93 -4.10
C ASN A 202 22.33 -5.91 -5.23
N THR A 203 23.34 -6.08 -6.10
CA THR A 203 23.32 -7.19 -7.05
C THR A 203 23.62 -8.52 -6.35
N MET A 204 23.14 -9.62 -6.89
CA MET A 204 23.35 -10.95 -6.31
C MET A 204 24.84 -11.33 -6.18
N PHE A 205 25.70 -10.77 -7.03
CA PHE A 205 27.12 -11.02 -7.02
C PHE A 205 27.96 -9.97 -6.28
N GLY A 206 27.28 -9.05 -5.56
CA GLY A 206 27.87 -7.99 -4.76
C GLY A 206 27.96 -6.65 -5.49
N GLY A 207 27.97 -5.58 -4.69
CA GLY A 207 27.97 -4.20 -5.16
C GLY A 207 26.55 -3.63 -5.28
N ALA A 208 26.46 -2.31 -5.19
CA ALA A 208 25.20 -1.58 -5.33
C ALA A 208 24.70 -1.64 -6.79
N PHE A 209 23.39 -1.75 -6.94
CA PHE A 209 22.75 -1.60 -8.25
C PHE A 209 22.55 -0.10 -8.56
N THR A 210 23.38 0.45 -9.43
CA THR A 210 23.45 1.89 -9.73
C THR A 210 23.00 2.27 -11.14
N ASP A 211 22.53 1.30 -11.93
CA ASP A 211 22.21 1.47 -13.35
C ASP A 211 21.33 2.66 -13.67
N PHE A 212 20.30 2.91 -12.85
CA PHE A 212 19.37 4.02 -13.08
C PHE A 212 20.04 5.37 -12.90
N LYS A 213 20.88 5.50 -11.87
CA LYS A 213 21.66 6.72 -11.62
C LYS A 213 22.72 6.93 -12.70
N ASP A 214 23.43 5.86 -13.07
CA ASP A 214 24.51 5.91 -14.04
C ASP A 214 24.00 6.28 -15.44
N LYS A 215 22.74 5.94 -15.77
CA LYS A 215 22.07 6.29 -17.03
C LYS A 215 21.15 7.52 -16.94
N ASP A 216 21.16 8.25 -15.83
CA ASP A 216 20.25 9.37 -15.53
C ASP A 216 18.78 9.04 -15.87
N MET A 217 18.29 7.90 -15.38
CA MET A 217 16.93 7.42 -15.67
C MET A 217 15.89 8.13 -14.80
N LYS A 218 14.96 8.82 -15.44
CA LYS A 218 13.81 9.45 -14.77
C LYS A 218 12.62 8.53 -14.85
N VAL A 219 12.25 7.93 -13.71
CA VAL A 219 11.18 6.95 -13.60
C VAL A 219 9.82 7.63 -13.76
N SER A 220 8.97 7.03 -14.58
CA SER A 220 7.58 7.44 -14.83
C SER A 220 6.57 6.44 -14.28
N ALA A 221 6.93 5.15 -14.21
CA ALA A 221 6.10 4.12 -13.61
C ALA A 221 6.94 2.97 -13.05
N VAL A 222 6.45 2.37 -11.98
CA VAL A 222 6.90 1.08 -11.45
C VAL A 222 5.69 0.15 -11.50
N VAL A 223 5.83 -0.98 -12.20
CA VAL A 223 4.74 -1.93 -12.44
C VAL A 223 5.13 -3.27 -11.85
N PRO A 224 4.54 -3.68 -10.72
CA PRO A 224 4.76 -5.00 -10.15
C PRO A 224 4.31 -6.09 -11.11
N HIS A 225 5.09 -7.14 -11.24
CA HIS A 225 4.72 -8.37 -11.92
C HIS A 225 4.69 -9.49 -10.87
N THR A 226 3.53 -10.07 -10.64
CA THR A 226 3.37 -11.15 -9.67
C THR A 226 3.77 -12.47 -10.29
N GLY A 227 4.78 -13.13 -9.77
CA GLY A 227 5.20 -14.44 -10.28
C GLY A 227 6.20 -15.16 -9.39
N GLY A 228 5.72 -16.08 -8.59
CA GLY A 228 6.55 -17.11 -7.97
C GLY A 228 7.53 -16.66 -6.89
N PHE A 229 8.60 -17.42 -6.74
CA PHE A 229 9.64 -17.21 -5.74
C PHE A 229 10.57 -16.03 -6.08
N SER A 230 10.78 -15.77 -7.37
CA SER A 230 11.44 -14.56 -7.87
C SER A 230 10.40 -13.45 -8.04
N CYS A 231 10.69 -12.28 -7.52
CA CYS A 231 9.90 -11.09 -7.73
C CYS A 231 10.39 -10.41 -9.01
N GLU A 232 9.49 -10.16 -9.93
CA GLU A 232 9.76 -9.45 -11.17
C GLU A 232 8.96 -8.17 -11.22
N PHE A 233 9.53 -7.10 -11.74
CA PHE A 233 8.82 -5.85 -11.94
C PHE A 233 9.43 -5.05 -13.08
N TYR A 234 8.60 -4.19 -13.65
CA TYR A 234 9.01 -3.31 -14.73
C TYR A 234 9.13 -1.88 -14.25
N ILE A 235 10.16 -1.19 -14.70
CA ILE A 235 10.31 0.25 -14.49
C ILE A 235 10.29 0.94 -15.85
N VAL A 236 9.32 1.84 -16.04
CA VAL A 236 9.28 2.72 -17.20
C VAL A 236 10.05 3.98 -16.86
N ALA A 237 11.08 4.29 -17.63
CA ALA A 237 11.92 5.45 -17.38
C ALA A 237 12.35 6.15 -18.67
N LYS A 238 12.63 7.44 -18.57
CA LYS A 238 13.24 8.23 -19.64
C LYS A 238 14.71 8.46 -19.31
N SER A 239 15.60 8.11 -20.24
CA SER A 239 17.04 8.37 -20.12
C SER A 239 17.33 9.86 -20.30
N GLY A 240 18.13 10.43 -19.42
CA GLY A 240 18.65 11.78 -19.55
C GLY A 240 19.77 11.89 -20.59
N GLU A 241 20.44 10.78 -20.91
CA GLU A 241 21.56 10.74 -21.86
C GLU A 241 21.10 10.91 -23.33
N ASP A 242 20.07 10.15 -23.74
CA ASP A 242 19.60 10.13 -25.13
C ASP A 242 18.15 10.59 -25.32
N GLY A 243 17.45 10.85 -24.21
CA GLY A 243 16.06 11.31 -24.19
C GLY A 243 15.01 10.26 -24.57
N LYS A 244 15.41 9.01 -24.70
CA LYS A 244 14.52 7.90 -25.07
C LYS A 244 13.84 7.29 -23.85
N TYR A 245 12.70 6.62 -24.08
CA TYR A 245 12.03 5.83 -23.06
C TYR A 245 12.46 4.39 -23.12
N TYR A 246 12.60 3.82 -21.93
CA TYR A 246 12.98 2.43 -21.70
C TYR A 246 12.00 1.76 -20.75
N VAL A 247 11.79 0.46 -20.97
CA VAL A 247 11.28 -0.45 -19.96
C VAL A 247 12.47 -1.23 -19.43
N ALA A 248 12.73 -1.12 -18.15
CA ALA A 248 13.65 -2.01 -17.46
C ALA A 248 12.85 -3.17 -16.88
N ASP A 249 13.21 -4.37 -17.28
CA ASP A 249 12.71 -5.63 -16.71
C ASP A 249 13.68 -6.04 -15.61
N ILE A 250 13.21 -6.02 -14.37
CA ILE A 250 14.02 -6.29 -13.19
C ILE A 250 13.62 -7.63 -12.61
N THR A 251 14.54 -8.57 -12.65
CA THR A 251 14.41 -9.86 -11.97
C THR A 251 15.17 -9.82 -10.65
N THR A 252 14.52 -10.26 -9.58
CA THR A 252 15.11 -10.28 -8.24
C THR A 252 15.20 -11.68 -7.68
N PHE A 253 16.19 -11.88 -6.82
CA PHE A 253 16.24 -12.96 -5.84
C PHE A 253 16.37 -12.29 -4.46
N PRO A 254 15.24 -12.01 -3.77
CA PRO A 254 15.26 -11.15 -2.60
C PRO A 254 16.31 -11.51 -1.56
N PRO A 255 17.07 -10.55 -1.03
CA PRO A 255 16.95 -9.10 -1.22
C PRO A 255 17.79 -8.52 -2.39
N TYR A 256 18.19 -9.34 -3.35
CA TYR A 256 19.14 -8.95 -4.39
C TYR A 256 18.47 -8.73 -5.74
N ILE A 257 19.01 -7.80 -6.53
CA ILE A 257 18.76 -7.70 -7.96
C ILE A 257 19.59 -8.78 -8.65
N TYR A 258 18.93 -9.69 -9.38
CA TYR A 258 19.59 -10.73 -10.15
C TYR A 258 19.98 -10.25 -11.53
N GLU A 259 19.04 -9.64 -12.25
CA GLU A 259 19.22 -9.18 -13.63
C GLU A 259 18.35 -7.94 -13.88
N ALA A 260 18.84 -7.06 -14.76
CA ALA A 260 18.09 -5.95 -15.32
C ALA A 260 18.29 -5.94 -16.84
N THR A 261 17.21 -6.09 -17.58
CA THR A 261 17.18 -6.03 -19.05
C THR A 261 16.44 -4.80 -19.49
N TYR A 262 17.00 -4.04 -20.43
CA TYR A 262 16.44 -2.78 -20.90
C TYR A 262 15.90 -2.93 -22.33
N TYR A 263 14.66 -2.53 -22.51
CA TYR A 263 14.00 -2.47 -23.81
C TYR A 263 13.71 -1.01 -24.18
N GLU A 264 14.25 -0.54 -25.29
CA GLU A 264 13.94 0.78 -25.83
C GLU A 264 12.51 0.79 -26.40
N TYR A 265 11.72 1.78 -26.08
CA TYR A 265 10.45 2.02 -26.75
C TYR A 265 10.70 2.51 -28.18
N ALA A 266 9.98 1.92 -29.13
CA ALA A 266 9.98 2.41 -30.51
C ALA A 266 9.57 3.88 -30.55
N SER A 267 10.22 4.67 -31.41
CA SER A 267 10.02 6.12 -31.51
C SER A 267 8.57 6.51 -31.86
N ASP A 268 7.81 5.60 -32.45
CA ASP A 268 6.38 5.74 -32.79
C ASP A 268 5.43 5.19 -31.72
N SER A 269 5.95 4.73 -30.59
CA SER A 269 5.13 4.23 -29.49
C SER A 269 4.18 5.33 -28.97
N PRO A 270 2.89 5.01 -28.73
CA PRO A 270 1.95 5.96 -28.10
C PRO A 270 2.43 6.50 -26.76
N LEU A 271 3.30 5.76 -26.04
CA LEU A 271 3.87 6.19 -24.77
C LEU A 271 4.80 7.40 -24.91
N ASN A 272 5.43 7.60 -26.08
CA ASN A 272 6.23 8.79 -26.35
C ASN A 272 5.37 10.07 -26.47
N HIS A 273 4.05 9.92 -26.57
CA HIS A 273 3.06 10.99 -26.71
C HIS A 273 2.11 11.07 -25.51
N ALA A 274 2.24 10.17 -24.52
CA ALA A 274 1.49 10.23 -23.29
C ALA A 274 1.93 11.45 -22.47
N LYS A 275 0.95 12.24 -22.03
CA LYS A 275 1.15 13.41 -21.16
C LYS A 275 0.87 13.04 -19.72
#